data_c8a770a63c21abc629640d41f50a36fb
#
_entry.id   c8a770a63c21abc629640d41f50a36fb
#
_cell.length_a   1.000
_cell.length_b   1.000
_cell.length_c   1.000
_cell.angle_alpha   90.00
_cell.angle_beta   90.00
_cell.angle_gamma   90.00
#
_symmetry.space_group_name_H-M   'P 1'
#
loop_
_entity.id
_entity.type
_entity.pdbx_description
1 polymer ?
#
loop_
_entity_poly.entity_id
_entity_poly.type
_entity_poly.pdbx_seq_one_letter_code
_entity_poly.pdbx_strand_id
1 'polypeptide(L)'
;MDYSQQELSSLANRLADKIQFRRPSIGTHTDYVLGKRGKLKFASKEFKRYMSDRFSDFSDNWCLPVAQAPVERIKFKGFVPYDDVKLGTGIMKCLDRNDFERGLQEAALMMTTTGRAFALVTQVDGRARITFEHPDSAAVIYDARTGQPSAGFLIQQGDDKEYGTLMLPGWTVSMERKKMLDLTDQRVPPDVYGWKMNDPQPTGLDTIPLREFRNQMLLDNAPISDIAHVESMQDTVNVVWAYLLNALDYASLPARVILGGDPLVEPVYNEEGQQVGEKPIELDKQVLERIYQFTGDNVNLGEWSSSNLNVFIPVIEKAVEHIAAETRTPGHYLLTNAEVPRHRLRGRRSRPRIQDHRTHQLPEIPHPRHLQHRHALPKTTRTRRTSSPTPRCSSRPRSIAARR
;
A
#
# COMPACT_ATOMS: atom_id res chain seq x y z
N MET A 1 27.68 24.22 7.74
CA MET A 1 26.85 23.12 8.24
C MET A 1 27.08 23.03 9.75
N ASP A 2 26.06 23.16 10.57
CA ASP A 2 26.19 23.23 12.04
C ASP A 2 26.00 21.87 12.75
N TYR A 3 26.00 20.77 11.97
CA TYR A 3 25.83 19.42 12.51
C TYR A 3 27.17 18.71 12.67
N SER A 4 27.40 18.13 13.84
CA SER A 4 28.48 17.22 14.10
C SER A 4 28.28 15.87 13.43
N GLN A 5 29.35 15.11 13.21
CA GLN A 5 29.25 13.77 12.63
C GLN A 5 28.40 12.81 13.46
N GLN A 6 28.40 12.96 14.80
CA GLN A 6 27.57 12.17 15.69
C GLN A 6 26.07 12.50 15.55
N GLU A 7 25.72 13.77 15.40
CA GLU A 7 24.32 14.20 15.18
C GLU A 7 23.78 13.69 13.83
N LEU A 8 24.59 13.74 12.77
CA LEU A 8 24.23 13.20 11.46
C LEU A 8 24.01 11.69 11.53
N SER A 9 24.88 10.94 12.20
CA SER A 9 24.74 9.50 12.40
C SER A 9 23.48 9.17 13.22
N SER A 10 23.25 9.88 14.31
CA SER A 10 22.04 9.71 15.14
C SER A 10 20.76 9.98 14.35
N LEU A 11 20.77 11.03 13.52
CA LEU A 11 19.62 11.37 12.68
C LEU A 11 19.35 10.32 11.59
N ALA A 12 20.42 9.83 10.94
CA ALA A 12 20.31 8.75 9.95
C ALA A 12 19.78 7.46 10.57
N ASN A 13 20.29 7.06 11.76
CA ASN A 13 19.79 5.89 12.49
C ASN A 13 18.33 6.03 12.85
N ARG A 14 17.90 7.17 13.40
CA ARG A 14 16.51 7.44 13.75
C ARG A 14 15.57 7.35 12.53
N LEU A 15 16.00 7.78 11.36
CA LEU A 15 15.24 7.67 10.12
C LEU A 15 15.24 6.23 9.59
N ALA A 16 16.37 5.53 9.68
CA ALA A 16 16.45 4.11 9.32
C ALA A 16 15.55 3.25 10.22
N ASP A 17 15.54 3.49 11.52
CA ASP A 17 14.65 2.81 12.48
C ASP A 17 13.17 3.06 12.13
N LYS A 18 12.84 4.29 11.76
CA LYS A 18 11.49 4.64 11.30
C LYS A 18 11.07 3.89 10.05
N ILE A 19 11.98 3.65 9.11
CA ILE A 19 11.76 2.81 7.93
C ILE A 19 11.57 1.35 8.36
N GLN A 20 12.48 0.82 9.16
CA GLN A 20 12.44 -0.57 9.62
C GLN A 20 11.17 -0.91 10.39
N PHE A 21 10.74 -0.02 11.29
CA PHE A 21 9.55 -0.21 12.11
C PHE A 21 8.27 -0.41 11.28
N ARG A 22 8.16 0.24 10.12
CA ARG A 22 6.95 0.16 9.29
C ARG A 22 6.99 -0.92 8.21
N ARG A 23 8.17 -1.51 7.91
CA ARG A 23 8.30 -2.58 6.91
C ARG A 23 7.32 -3.74 7.06
N PRO A 24 7.06 -4.28 8.26
CA PRO A 24 6.10 -5.38 8.42
C PRO A 24 4.68 -5.01 7.99
N SER A 25 4.21 -3.81 8.34
CA SER A 25 2.89 -3.33 7.93
C SER A 25 2.81 -3.09 6.43
N ILE A 26 3.83 -2.46 5.83
CA ILE A 26 3.93 -2.26 4.38
C ILE A 26 3.90 -3.60 3.64
N GLY A 27 4.69 -4.58 4.09
CA GLY A 27 4.71 -5.92 3.52
C GLY A 27 3.35 -6.61 3.62
N THR A 28 2.68 -6.50 4.76
CA THR A 28 1.33 -7.04 4.95
C THR A 28 0.33 -6.46 3.94
N HIS A 29 0.23 -5.13 3.85
CA HIS A 29 -0.69 -4.49 2.92
C HIS A 29 -0.37 -4.81 1.45
N THR A 30 0.93 -4.84 1.11
CA THR A 30 1.38 -5.21 -0.24
C THR A 30 1.00 -6.65 -0.58
N ASP A 31 1.16 -7.59 0.35
CA ASP A 31 0.77 -8.98 0.15
C ASP A 31 -0.73 -9.14 -0.10
N TYR A 32 -1.58 -8.38 0.62
CA TYR A 32 -3.03 -8.38 0.37
C TYR A 32 -3.36 -7.85 -1.03
N VAL A 33 -2.76 -6.75 -1.45
CA VAL A 33 -2.99 -6.21 -2.80
C VAL A 33 -2.49 -7.16 -3.89
N LEU A 34 -1.38 -7.86 -3.65
CA LEU A 34 -0.84 -8.85 -4.59
C LEU A 34 -1.55 -10.21 -4.53
N GLY A 35 -2.52 -10.40 -3.64
CA GLY A 35 -3.22 -11.66 -3.46
C GLY A 35 -2.36 -12.79 -2.87
N LYS A 36 -1.23 -12.47 -2.24
CA LYS A 36 -0.29 -13.44 -1.66
C LYS A 36 -0.70 -13.93 -0.26
N ARG A 37 -1.74 -13.35 0.33
CA ARG A 37 -2.26 -13.72 1.65
C ARG A 37 -3.38 -14.75 1.55
N GLY A 38 -3.02 -15.97 1.10
CA GLY A 38 -3.92 -17.12 1.07
C GLY A 38 -4.11 -17.84 2.41
N LYS A 39 -3.63 -17.26 3.53
CA LYS A 39 -3.75 -17.90 4.84
C LYS A 39 -5.21 -17.95 5.28
N LEU A 40 -5.71 -19.15 5.54
CA LEU A 40 -7.07 -19.40 6.04
C LEU A 40 -7.19 -19.02 7.53
N LYS A 41 -7.12 -17.70 7.82
CA LYS A 41 -6.99 -17.19 9.18
C LYS A 41 -8.13 -17.59 10.09
N PHE A 42 -9.36 -17.58 9.59
CA PHE A 42 -10.57 -17.93 10.33
C PHE A 42 -11.03 -19.39 10.19
N ALA A 43 -10.33 -20.21 9.41
CA ALA A 43 -10.66 -21.61 9.29
C ALA A 43 -10.37 -22.38 10.59
N SER A 44 -11.14 -23.46 10.84
CA SER A 44 -10.92 -24.33 12.00
C SER A 44 -9.52 -24.93 12.03
N LYS A 45 -9.04 -25.33 13.21
CA LYS A 45 -7.72 -25.95 13.36
C LYS A 45 -7.61 -27.26 12.56
N GLU A 46 -8.68 -28.03 12.55
CA GLU A 46 -8.80 -29.29 11.82
C GLU A 46 -8.71 -29.05 10.32
N PHE A 47 -9.48 -28.08 9.80
CA PHE A 47 -9.43 -27.72 8.39
C PHE A 47 -8.04 -27.24 7.97
N LYS A 48 -7.40 -26.38 8.77
CA LYS A 48 -6.02 -25.95 8.50
C LYS A 48 -5.03 -27.10 8.44
N ARG A 49 -5.16 -28.06 9.36
CA ARG A 49 -4.24 -29.20 9.44
C ARG A 49 -4.29 -30.09 8.19
N TYR A 50 -5.49 -30.28 7.61
CA TYR A 50 -5.66 -31.20 6.48
C TYR A 50 -5.70 -30.51 5.12
N MET A 51 -6.03 -29.20 5.07
CA MET A 51 -6.32 -28.51 3.83
C MET A 51 -5.48 -27.25 3.59
N SER A 52 -4.57 -26.86 4.52
CA SER A 52 -3.82 -25.60 4.41
C SER A 52 -2.99 -25.51 3.13
N ASP A 53 -2.32 -26.61 2.76
CA ASP A 53 -1.41 -26.61 1.62
C ASP A 53 -2.16 -26.54 0.29
N ARG A 54 -3.38 -27.07 0.25
CA ARG A 54 -4.24 -27.04 -0.94
C ARG A 54 -4.72 -25.64 -1.30
N PHE A 55 -4.90 -24.79 -0.31
CA PHE A 55 -5.45 -23.43 -0.47
C PHE A 55 -4.45 -22.34 -0.10
N SER A 56 -3.16 -22.67 0.02
CA SER A 56 -2.11 -21.73 0.44
C SER A 56 -1.98 -20.53 -0.48
N ASP A 57 -2.15 -20.75 -1.77
CA ASP A 57 -1.98 -19.72 -2.83
C ASP A 57 -3.31 -19.22 -3.41
N PHE A 58 -4.44 -19.71 -2.86
CA PHE A 58 -5.75 -19.27 -3.33
C PHE A 58 -6.14 -17.93 -2.68
N SER A 59 -6.53 -16.96 -3.51
CA SER A 59 -7.08 -15.69 -3.06
C SER A 59 -8.05 -15.13 -4.09
N ASP A 60 -9.29 -14.87 -3.65
CA ASP A 60 -10.25 -14.05 -4.38
C ASP A 60 -10.03 -12.59 -3.95
N ASN A 61 -9.14 -11.89 -4.68
CA ASN A 61 -8.53 -10.64 -4.24
C ASN A 61 -9.39 -9.40 -4.51
N TRP A 62 -10.05 -8.89 -3.47
CA TRP A 62 -10.83 -7.65 -3.49
C TRP A 62 -10.03 -6.42 -3.01
N CYS A 63 -8.87 -6.62 -2.37
CA CYS A 63 -8.01 -5.52 -1.92
C CYS A 63 -7.42 -4.73 -3.09
N LEU A 64 -7.04 -5.39 -4.18
CA LEU A 64 -6.50 -4.72 -5.37
C LEU A 64 -7.50 -3.74 -6.01
N PRO A 65 -8.74 -4.12 -6.35
CA PRO A 65 -9.74 -3.19 -6.89
C PRO A 65 -10.03 -2.01 -5.95
N VAL A 66 -10.04 -2.24 -4.64
CA VAL A 66 -10.21 -1.18 -3.64
C VAL A 66 -9.07 -0.17 -3.69
N ALA A 67 -7.82 -0.63 -3.75
CA ALA A 67 -6.65 0.24 -3.86
C ALA A 67 -6.60 0.99 -5.20
N GLN A 68 -7.02 0.36 -6.30
CA GLN A 68 -6.99 0.93 -7.65
C GLN A 68 -8.10 1.94 -7.92
N ALA A 69 -9.29 1.75 -7.35
CA ALA A 69 -10.46 2.57 -7.64
C ALA A 69 -10.26 4.09 -7.48
N PRO A 70 -9.56 4.63 -6.46
CA PRO A 70 -9.23 6.04 -6.39
C PRO A 70 -8.13 6.44 -7.39
N VAL A 71 -7.16 5.57 -7.66
CA VAL A 71 -5.99 5.86 -8.51
C VAL A 71 -6.40 6.09 -9.96
N GLU A 72 -7.34 5.31 -10.51
CA GLU A 72 -7.85 5.45 -11.88
C GLU A 72 -8.42 6.85 -12.18
N ARG A 73 -8.76 7.61 -11.14
CA ARG A 73 -9.32 8.96 -11.25
C ARG A 73 -8.28 10.05 -11.10
N ILE A 74 -7.09 9.72 -10.63
CA ILE A 74 -5.98 10.66 -10.53
C ILE A 74 -5.40 10.86 -11.92
N LYS A 75 -5.57 12.06 -12.46
CA LYS A 75 -5.01 12.46 -13.75
C LYS A 75 -4.24 13.76 -13.58
N PHE A 76 -2.99 13.71 -13.98
CA PHE A 76 -2.17 14.92 -14.04
C PHE A 76 -2.62 15.79 -15.23
N LYS A 77 -3.13 17.00 -14.96
CA LYS A 77 -3.63 17.92 -15.98
C LYS A 77 -2.59 18.92 -16.48
N GLY A 78 -1.39 18.88 -15.94
CA GLY A 78 -0.33 19.81 -16.27
C GLY A 78 -0.08 20.85 -15.17
N PHE A 79 0.92 21.67 -15.41
CA PHE A 79 1.35 22.76 -14.55
C PHE A 79 1.28 24.08 -15.33
N VAL A 80 0.51 25.03 -14.81
CA VAL A 80 0.38 26.37 -15.40
C VAL A 80 0.84 27.38 -14.35
N PRO A 81 2.01 27.98 -14.49
CA PRO A 81 2.46 29.04 -13.59
C PRO A 81 1.66 30.30 -13.83
N TYR A 82 1.42 31.08 -12.77
CA TYR A 82 0.58 32.26 -12.81
C TYR A 82 1.17 33.38 -13.71
N ASP A 83 2.48 33.59 -13.66
CA ASP A 83 3.15 34.73 -14.28
C ASP A 83 4.23 34.41 -15.33
N ASP A 84 4.60 33.14 -15.54
CA ASP A 84 5.69 32.78 -16.45
C ASP A 84 5.40 31.51 -17.28
N VAL A 85 4.93 31.75 -18.50
CA VAL A 85 4.63 30.68 -19.48
C VAL A 85 5.88 29.90 -19.87
N LYS A 86 7.07 30.56 -19.93
CA LYS A 86 8.33 29.86 -20.28
C LYS A 86 8.75 28.89 -19.20
N LEU A 87 8.63 29.29 -17.94
CA LEU A 87 8.88 28.42 -16.79
C LEU A 87 7.93 27.22 -16.82
N GLY A 88 6.63 27.44 -17.07
CA GLY A 88 5.65 26.37 -17.20
C GLY A 88 6.00 25.36 -18.29
N THR A 89 6.39 25.85 -19.46
CA THR A 89 6.84 24.98 -20.57
C THR A 89 8.11 24.20 -20.19
N GLY A 90 9.04 24.82 -19.47
CA GLY A 90 10.25 24.15 -18.98
C GLY A 90 9.95 23.04 -18.00
N ILE A 91 9.05 23.30 -17.04
CA ILE A 91 8.59 22.30 -16.06
C ILE A 91 7.87 21.14 -16.76
N MET A 92 6.94 21.40 -17.69
CA MET A 92 6.25 20.35 -18.42
C MET A 92 7.23 19.45 -19.18
N LYS A 93 8.21 20.02 -19.88
CA LYS A 93 9.27 19.25 -20.55
C LYS A 93 10.11 18.40 -19.57
N CYS A 94 10.32 18.90 -18.35
CA CYS A 94 11.00 18.16 -17.30
C CYS A 94 10.14 16.97 -16.84
N LEU A 95 8.86 17.17 -16.60
CA LEU A 95 7.91 16.14 -16.19
C LEU A 95 7.77 15.05 -17.26
N ASP A 96 7.59 15.43 -18.53
CA ASP A 96 7.50 14.50 -19.66
C ASP A 96 8.75 13.64 -19.78
N ARG A 97 9.96 14.23 -19.64
CA ARG A 97 11.22 13.52 -19.69
C ARG A 97 11.39 12.49 -18.57
N ASN A 98 10.80 12.74 -17.43
CA ASN A 98 10.85 11.87 -16.26
C ASN A 98 9.68 10.87 -16.20
N ASP A 99 8.84 10.80 -17.23
CA ASP A 99 7.65 9.93 -17.25
C ASP A 99 6.80 10.10 -15.97
N PHE A 100 6.61 11.37 -15.60
CA PHE A 100 6.05 11.75 -14.30
C PHE A 100 4.62 11.23 -14.11
N GLU A 101 3.81 11.21 -15.17
CA GLU A 101 2.41 10.75 -15.07
C GLU A 101 2.32 9.28 -14.68
N ARG A 102 3.15 8.43 -15.30
CA ARG A 102 3.24 7.01 -14.93
C ARG A 102 3.74 6.84 -13.49
N GLY A 103 4.84 7.49 -13.15
CA GLY A 103 5.38 7.43 -11.80
C GLY A 103 4.40 7.95 -10.73
N LEU A 104 3.60 8.97 -11.05
CA LEU A 104 2.55 9.46 -10.16
C LEU A 104 1.44 8.41 -9.95
N GLN A 105 1.06 7.66 -10.99
CA GLN A 105 0.08 6.57 -10.88
C GLN A 105 0.61 5.44 -9.98
N GLU A 106 1.87 5.03 -10.17
CA GLU A 106 2.53 4.03 -9.36
C GLU A 106 2.63 4.48 -7.87
N ALA A 107 3.04 5.74 -7.65
CA ALA A 107 3.09 6.32 -6.30
C ALA A 107 1.71 6.44 -5.65
N ALA A 108 0.68 6.78 -6.43
CA ALA A 108 -0.69 6.85 -5.94
C ALA A 108 -1.21 5.47 -5.51
N LEU A 109 -0.93 4.42 -6.30
CA LEU A 109 -1.28 3.04 -5.93
C LEU A 109 -0.53 2.60 -4.67
N MET A 110 0.75 2.92 -4.55
CA MET A 110 1.53 2.64 -3.34
C MET A 110 0.96 3.40 -2.13
N MET A 111 0.56 4.65 -2.31
CA MET A 111 -0.03 5.48 -1.26
C MET A 111 -1.38 4.92 -0.77
N THR A 112 -2.25 4.49 -1.66
CA THR A 112 -3.53 3.86 -1.27
C THR A 112 -3.33 2.50 -0.60
N THR A 113 -2.33 1.74 -1.07
CA THR A 113 -1.98 0.42 -0.52
C THR A 113 -1.36 0.51 0.87
N THR A 114 -0.37 1.39 1.08
CA THR A 114 0.46 1.40 2.29
C THR A 114 0.24 2.62 3.18
N GLY A 115 -0.61 3.56 2.77
CA GLY A 115 -0.84 4.84 3.42
C GLY A 115 0.13 5.93 2.99
N ARG A 116 1.23 5.62 2.30
CA ARG A 116 2.24 6.62 1.89
C ARG A 116 3.05 6.21 0.66
N ALA A 117 3.64 7.19 0.00
CA ALA A 117 4.65 7.05 -1.03
C ALA A 117 5.60 8.25 -0.96
N PHE A 118 6.73 8.21 -1.66
CA PHE A 118 7.69 9.31 -1.67
C PHE A 118 8.03 9.69 -3.11
N ALA A 119 8.41 10.96 -3.30
CA ALA A 119 9.03 11.43 -4.52
C ALA A 119 10.34 12.15 -4.17
N LEU A 120 11.37 11.88 -4.94
CA LEU A 120 12.69 12.47 -4.82
C LEU A 120 13.03 13.24 -6.09
N VAL A 121 13.51 14.46 -5.92
CA VAL A 121 14.04 15.27 -7.02
C VAL A 121 15.53 15.41 -6.86
N THR A 122 16.30 14.88 -7.81
CA THR A 122 17.75 14.96 -7.84
C THR A 122 18.23 15.68 -9.10
N GLN A 123 19.50 16.07 -9.12
CA GLN A 123 20.17 16.60 -10.31
C GLN A 123 21.15 15.56 -10.86
N VAL A 124 20.98 15.18 -12.13
CA VAL A 124 21.86 14.29 -12.85
C VAL A 124 22.27 14.97 -14.15
N ASP A 125 23.55 15.14 -14.40
CA ASP A 125 24.10 15.79 -15.60
C ASP A 125 23.48 17.18 -15.87
N GLY A 126 23.31 17.98 -14.81
CA GLY A 126 22.73 19.32 -14.88
C GLY A 126 21.21 19.36 -15.13
N ARG A 127 20.53 18.21 -15.10
CA ARG A 127 19.09 18.10 -15.35
C ARG A 127 18.36 17.55 -14.11
N ALA A 128 17.17 18.03 -13.86
CA ALA A 128 16.32 17.48 -12.81
C ALA A 128 15.82 16.09 -13.19
N ARG A 129 16.04 15.13 -12.28
CA ARG A 129 15.51 13.77 -12.31
C ARG A 129 14.51 13.60 -11.17
N ILE A 130 13.33 13.10 -11.50
CA ILE A 130 12.26 12.83 -10.55
C ILE A 130 12.12 11.31 -10.45
N THR A 131 12.20 10.77 -9.24
CA THR A 131 11.97 9.36 -8.95
C THR A 131 10.90 9.23 -7.87
N PHE A 132 10.17 8.13 -7.91
CA PHE A 132 9.21 7.79 -6.86
C PHE A 132 9.80 6.63 -6.05
N GLU A 133 9.78 6.79 -4.72
CA GLU A 133 10.48 5.89 -3.82
C GLU A 133 9.47 5.12 -2.96
N HIS A 134 9.79 3.86 -2.75
CA HIS A 134 8.99 2.96 -1.95
C HIS A 134 9.04 3.35 -0.45
N PRO A 135 7.93 3.23 0.30
CA PRO A 135 7.90 3.61 1.71
C PRO A 135 8.73 2.73 2.64
N ASP A 136 9.24 1.58 2.19
CA ASP A 136 10.19 0.75 2.95
C ASP A 136 11.65 1.18 2.77
N SER A 137 11.91 2.14 1.88
CA SER A 137 13.25 2.65 1.59
C SER A 137 13.43 4.13 1.94
N ALA A 138 12.36 4.90 2.10
CA ALA A 138 12.44 6.34 2.33
C ALA A 138 11.70 6.79 3.60
N ALA A 139 12.23 7.80 4.30
CA ALA A 139 11.57 8.44 5.44
C ALA A 139 11.82 9.95 5.48
N VAL A 140 10.86 10.67 6.04
CA VAL A 140 10.94 12.12 6.30
C VAL A 140 10.58 12.39 7.76
N ILE A 141 11.31 13.33 8.36
CA ILE A 141 10.99 13.94 9.65
C ILE A 141 10.52 15.37 9.39
N TYR A 142 9.49 15.76 10.12
CA TYR A 142 8.91 17.09 10.06
C TYR A 142 9.24 17.86 11.33
N ASP A 143 9.50 19.14 11.18
CA ASP A 143 9.61 20.05 12.32
C ASP A 143 8.25 20.20 13.00
N ALA A 144 8.20 19.97 14.30
CA ALA A 144 6.94 19.95 15.08
C ALA A 144 6.23 21.31 15.13
N ARG A 145 6.97 22.42 14.99
CA ARG A 145 6.43 23.77 15.07
C ARG A 145 5.92 24.28 13.74
N THR A 146 6.65 23.98 12.66
CA THR A 146 6.36 24.50 11.32
C THR A 146 5.62 23.52 10.43
N GLY A 147 5.65 22.22 10.78
CA GLY A 147 5.14 21.14 9.94
C GLY A 147 5.95 20.93 8.64
N GLN A 148 7.07 21.66 8.48
CA GLN A 148 7.90 21.55 7.30
C GLN A 148 8.85 20.34 7.40
N PRO A 149 9.18 19.68 6.28
CA PRO A 149 10.15 18.59 6.29
C PRO A 149 11.54 19.13 6.66
N SER A 150 12.10 18.57 7.74
CA SER A 150 13.41 18.99 8.30
C SER A 150 14.55 18.06 7.93
N ALA A 151 14.27 16.76 7.74
CA ALA A 151 15.26 15.78 7.30
C ALA A 151 14.61 14.66 6.52
N GLY A 152 15.27 14.16 5.49
CA GLY A 152 14.88 13.01 4.69
C GLY A 152 15.97 11.97 4.63
N PHE A 153 15.61 10.71 4.50
CA PHE A 153 16.56 9.61 4.35
C PHE A 153 16.05 8.61 3.33
N LEU A 154 16.94 8.19 2.44
CA LEU A 154 16.69 7.15 1.46
C LEU A 154 17.70 6.03 1.65
N ILE A 155 17.25 4.79 1.68
CA ILE A 155 18.10 3.58 1.72
C ILE A 155 17.96 2.87 0.39
N GLN A 156 19.07 2.63 -0.28
CA GLN A 156 19.15 1.84 -1.50
C GLN A 156 19.92 0.55 -1.23
N GLN A 157 19.38 -0.57 -1.72
CA GLN A 157 19.98 -1.89 -1.55
C GLN A 157 20.99 -2.13 -2.67
N GLY A 158 22.26 -2.39 -2.33
CA GLY A 158 23.24 -2.96 -3.23
C GLY A 158 23.40 -4.47 -2.98
N ASP A 159 24.37 -5.10 -3.62
CA ASP A 159 24.61 -6.54 -3.46
C ASP A 159 25.11 -6.86 -2.04
N ASP A 160 26.20 -6.25 -1.61
CA ASP A 160 26.82 -6.50 -0.30
C ASP A 160 26.66 -5.34 0.69
N LYS A 161 26.21 -4.17 0.21
CA LYS A 161 26.12 -2.94 0.98
C LYS A 161 24.76 -2.30 0.83
N GLU A 162 24.38 -1.55 1.85
CA GLU A 162 23.29 -0.58 1.79
C GLU A 162 23.88 0.82 1.66
N TYR A 163 23.30 1.61 0.77
CA TYR A 163 23.62 3.01 0.56
C TYR A 163 22.54 3.87 1.19
N GLY A 164 22.95 4.78 2.06
CA GLY A 164 22.06 5.76 2.69
C GLY A 164 22.30 7.14 2.10
N THR A 165 21.24 7.90 1.89
CA THR A 165 21.32 9.32 1.51
C THR A 165 20.53 10.13 2.52
N LEU A 166 21.22 10.87 3.39
CA LEU A 166 20.62 11.80 4.33
C LEU A 166 20.50 13.18 3.67
N MET A 167 19.30 13.73 3.65
CA MET A 167 18.96 14.98 3.02
C MET A 167 18.54 15.99 4.10
N LEU A 168 19.21 17.13 4.11
CA LEU A 168 18.97 18.25 5.00
C LEU A 168 18.75 19.52 4.16
N PRO A 169 18.11 20.56 4.69
CA PRO A 169 18.06 21.84 4.00
C PRO A 169 19.48 22.33 3.67
N GLY A 170 19.76 22.55 2.39
CA GLY A 170 21.07 22.99 1.88
C GLY A 170 22.12 21.88 1.71
N TRP A 171 21.91 20.66 2.22
CA TRP A 171 22.95 19.64 2.28
C TRP A 171 22.44 18.22 2.00
N THR A 172 23.31 17.42 1.41
CA THR A 172 23.12 15.96 1.26
C THR A 172 24.36 15.23 1.75
N VAL A 173 24.17 14.16 2.50
CA VAL A 173 25.25 13.31 3.03
C VAL A 173 25.00 11.89 2.55
N SER A 174 25.91 11.38 1.71
CA SER A 174 25.88 9.98 1.30
C SER A 174 26.60 9.10 2.33
N MET A 175 26.09 7.91 2.53
CA MET A 175 26.56 6.95 3.53
C MET A 175 26.54 5.54 2.96
N GLU A 176 27.35 4.69 3.49
CA GLU A 176 27.32 3.26 3.20
C GLU A 176 27.42 2.44 4.48
N ARG A 177 26.80 1.28 4.50
CA ARG A 177 27.01 0.25 5.52
C ARG A 177 27.00 -1.14 4.90
N LYS A 178 27.56 -2.10 5.60
CA LYS A 178 27.41 -3.52 5.22
C LYS A 178 25.94 -3.92 5.32
N LYS A 179 25.46 -4.68 4.35
CA LYS A 179 24.07 -5.17 4.35
C LYS A 179 23.83 -6.01 5.60
N MET A 180 22.77 -5.71 6.33
CA MET A 180 22.34 -6.53 7.46
C MET A 180 21.70 -7.81 6.89
N LEU A 181 22.50 -8.83 6.73
CA LEU A 181 22.04 -10.19 6.49
C LEU A 181 21.51 -10.72 7.82
N ASP A 182 20.21 -10.88 7.94
CA ASP A 182 19.49 -11.43 9.07
C ASP A 182 19.85 -10.87 10.46
N LEU A 183 18.92 -10.10 11.02
CA LEU A 183 18.96 -9.62 12.42
C LEU A 183 18.93 -10.73 13.47
N THR A 184 18.90 -11.99 13.06
CA THR A 184 18.91 -13.18 13.95
C THR A 184 20.30 -13.57 14.40
N ASP A 185 21.37 -13.09 13.76
CA ASP A 185 22.73 -13.40 14.21
C ASP A 185 23.21 -12.40 15.27
N GLN A 186 22.90 -12.70 16.53
CA GLN A 186 23.32 -11.94 17.72
C GLN A 186 24.84 -11.88 17.93
N ARG A 187 25.67 -12.47 17.03
CA ARG A 187 27.12 -12.56 17.18
C ARG A 187 27.87 -11.38 16.57
N VAL A 188 27.19 -10.48 15.86
CA VAL A 188 27.86 -9.37 15.18
C VAL A 188 27.74 -8.09 16.03
N PRO A 189 28.86 -7.48 16.41
CA PRO A 189 28.83 -6.24 17.18
C PRO A 189 28.07 -5.11 16.46
N PRO A 190 27.31 -4.28 17.17
CA PRO A 190 26.54 -3.17 16.59
C PRO A 190 27.38 -2.20 15.75
N ASP A 191 28.65 -2.04 16.10
CA ASP A 191 29.58 -1.11 15.44
C ASP A 191 29.90 -1.49 13.99
N VAL A 192 29.75 -2.77 13.62
CA VAL A 192 29.98 -3.25 12.25
C VAL A 192 28.87 -2.80 11.29
N TYR A 193 27.68 -2.47 11.80
CA TYR A 193 26.54 -2.02 11.03
C TYR A 193 26.36 -0.49 11.00
N GLY A 194 27.34 0.24 11.58
CA GLY A 194 27.31 1.71 11.56
C GLY A 194 27.41 2.28 10.15
N TRP A 195 26.74 3.40 9.93
CA TRP A 195 26.84 4.15 8.70
C TRP A 195 28.25 4.80 8.61
N LYS A 196 29.00 4.47 7.56
CA LYS A 196 30.19 5.19 7.16
C LYS A 196 29.79 6.36 6.29
N MET A 197 30.01 7.57 6.76
CA MET A 197 29.59 8.80 6.09
C MET A 197 30.70 9.33 5.18
N ASN A 198 30.27 9.86 4.04
CA ASN A 198 31.13 10.68 3.18
C ASN A 198 30.95 12.16 3.56
N ASP A 199 31.80 13.02 3.00
CA ASP A 199 31.73 14.45 3.23
C ASP A 199 30.39 15.02 2.76
N PRO A 200 29.76 15.92 3.55
CA PRO A 200 28.52 16.59 3.17
C PRO A 200 28.68 17.40 1.89
N GLN A 201 27.71 17.26 0.97
CA GLN A 201 27.69 17.99 -0.29
C GLN A 201 26.62 19.09 -0.23
N PRO A 202 26.93 20.34 -0.58
CA PRO A 202 25.94 21.41 -0.65
C PRO A 202 25.00 21.20 -1.84
N THR A 203 23.69 21.39 -1.62
CA THR A 203 22.66 21.24 -2.65
C THR A 203 22.16 22.57 -3.21
N GLY A 204 22.38 23.68 -2.51
CA GLY A 204 21.83 24.98 -2.86
C GLY A 204 20.30 25.09 -2.74
N LEU A 205 19.65 24.08 -2.11
CA LEU A 205 18.20 24.06 -1.91
C LEU A 205 17.85 24.42 -0.47
N ASP A 206 16.95 25.35 -0.27
CA ASP A 206 16.48 25.72 1.08
C ASP A 206 15.63 24.65 1.75
N THR A 207 15.19 23.65 0.98
CA THR A 207 14.34 22.55 1.47
C THR A 207 14.92 21.21 1.05
N ILE A 208 14.53 20.14 1.75
CA ILE A 208 14.93 18.79 1.35
C ILE A 208 14.24 18.37 0.04
N PRO A 209 14.91 17.66 -0.86
CA PRO A 209 14.36 17.27 -2.16
C PRO A 209 13.43 16.07 -2.09
N LEU A 210 13.26 15.43 -0.92
CA LEU A 210 12.39 14.30 -0.69
C LEU A 210 11.04 14.76 -0.16
N ARG A 211 9.94 14.33 -0.81
CA ARG A 211 8.56 14.66 -0.44
C ARG A 211 7.77 13.39 -0.16
N GLU A 212 6.98 13.41 0.91
CA GLU A 212 6.09 12.32 1.29
C GLU A 212 4.66 12.62 0.80
N PHE A 213 4.10 11.70 0.02
CA PHE A 213 2.66 11.64 -0.24
C PHE A 213 2.02 10.84 0.88
N ARG A 214 0.99 11.40 1.48
CA ARG A 214 0.27 10.78 2.60
C ARG A 214 -1.18 10.57 2.21
N ASN A 215 -1.67 9.38 2.45
CA ASN A 215 -3.08 9.07 2.31
C ASN A 215 -3.87 9.66 3.50
N GLN A 216 -5.01 9.12 3.82
CA GLN A 216 -5.83 9.56 4.94
C GLN A 216 -4.99 9.69 6.21
N MET A 217 -5.07 10.86 6.86
CA MET A 217 -4.32 11.13 8.08
C MET A 217 -5.24 11.36 9.26
N LEU A 218 -4.90 10.77 10.39
CA LEU A 218 -5.39 11.20 11.69
C LEU A 218 -4.52 12.34 12.22
N LEU A 219 -4.97 13.03 13.25
CA LEU A 219 -4.23 14.13 13.86
C LEU A 219 -2.89 13.69 14.50
N ASP A 220 -2.72 12.40 14.76
CA ASP A 220 -1.49 11.77 15.26
C ASP A 220 -0.41 11.59 14.16
N ASN A 221 -0.69 12.01 12.95
CA ASN A 221 0.21 11.92 11.79
C ASN A 221 0.51 10.50 11.28
N ALA A 222 -0.30 9.52 11.62
CA ALA A 222 -0.22 8.19 11.03
C ALA A 222 -1.10 8.09 9.77
N PRO A 223 -0.53 8.01 8.56
CA PRO A 223 -1.31 7.78 7.35
C PRO A 223 -1.89 6.37 7.34
N ILE A 224 -3.12 6.24 6.87
CA ILE A 224 -3.89 5.00 6.87
C ILE A 224 -3.96 4.44 5.45
N SER A 225 -3.76 3.13 5.30
CA SER A 225 -4.01 2.40 4.06
C SER A 225 -5.52 2.30 3.78
N ASP A 226 -5.92 2.42 2.51
CA ASP A 226 -7.33 2.27 2.12
C ASP A 226 -7.83 0.82 2.27
N ILE A 227 -6.92 -0.16 2.28
CA ILE A 227 -7.26 -1.58 2.44
C ILE A 227 -7.19 -2.10 3.88
N ALA A 228 -6.58 -1.34 4.81
CA ALA A 228 -6.37 -1.79 6.19
C ALA A 228 -7.66 -2.23 6.90
N HIS A 229 -8.78 -1.60 6.58
CA HIS A 229 -10.06 -1.91 7.19
C HIS A 229 -10.73 -3.16 6.62
N VAL A 230 -10.38 -3.56 5.40
CA VAL A 230 -11.03 -4.67 4.69
C VAL A 230 -10.22 -5.97 4.69
N GLU A 231 -9.00 -5.96 5.21
CA GLU A 231 -8.15 -7.16 5.27
C GLU A 231 -8.81 -8.35 5.96
N SER A 232 -9.52 -8.11 7.08
CA SER A 232 -10.21 -9.17 7.80
C SER A 232 -11.41 -9.73 7.02
N MET A 233 -12.11 -8.90 6.25
CA MET A 233 -13.19 -9.34 5.40
C MET A 233 -12.64 -10.11 4.18
N GLN A 234 -11.50 -9.71 3.64
CA GLN A 234 -10.77 -10.45 2.60
C GLN A 234 -10.38 -11.85 3.09
N ASP A 235 -9.85 -11.97 4.30
CA ASP A 235 -9.54 -13.26 4.92
C ASP A 235 -10.80 -14.14 5.05
N THR A 236 -11.95 -13.54 5.39
CA THR A 236 -13.24 -14.24 5.49
C THR A 236 -13.69 -14.75 4.12
N VAL A 237 -13.61 -13.94 3.06
CA VAL A 237 -13.93 -14.35 1.69
C VAL A 237 -13.08 -15.56 1.28
N ASN A 238 -11.78 -15.53 1.51
CA ASN A 238 -10.87 -16.62 1.18
C ASN A 238 -11.24 -17.93 1.93
N VAL A 239 -11.62 -17.84 3.20
CA VAL A 239 -12.06 -19.01 3.99
C VAL A 239 -13.37 -19.59 3.46
N VAL A 240 -14.35 -18.74 3.13
CA VAL A 240 -15.64 -19.19 2.58
C VAL A 240 -15.44 -19.89 1.25
N TRP A 241 -14.58 -19.36 0.38
CA TRP A 241 -14.19 -20.01 -0.87
C TRP A 241 -13.50 -21.36 -0.63
N ALA A 242 -12.57 -21.45 0.32
CA ALA A 242 -11.92 -22.71 0.64
C ALA A 242 -12.92 -23.77 1.14
N TYR A 243 -13.90 -23.38 1.96
CA TYR A 243 -14.97 -24.28 2.39
C TYR A 243 -15.89 -24.70 1.23
N LEU A 244 -16.25 -23.75 0.34
CA LEU A 244 -17.04 -24.05 -0.86
C LEU A 244 -16.33 -25.06 -1.76
N LEU A 245 -15.06 -24.82 -2.10
CA LEU A 245 -14.25 -25.70 -2.94
C LEU A 245 -14.10 -27.10 -2.32
N ASN A 246 -13.89 -27.17 -1.02
CA ASN A 246 -13.87 -28.46 -0.31
C ASN A 246 -15.23 -29.14 -0.32
N ALA A 247 -16.32 -28.41 -0.14
CA ALA A 247 -17.67 -28.96 -0.19
C ALA A 247 -18.05 -29.46 -1.60
N LEU A 248 -17.54 -28.78 -2.65
CA LEU A 248 -17.69 -29.22 -4.06
C LEU A 248 -17.07 -30.60 -4.31
N ASP A 249 -15.92 -30.92 -3.68
CA ASP A 249 -15.30 -32.25 -3.80
C ASP A 249 -16.20 -33.34 -3.23
N TYR A 250 -16.85 -33.06 -2.09
CA TYR A 250 -17.79 -34.01 -1.49
C TYR A 250 -19.08 -34.10 -2.25
N ALA A 251 -19.55 -33.00 -2.84
CA ALA A 251 -20.76 -32.99 -3.65
C ALA A 251 -20.56 -33.69 -5.00
N SER A 252 -19.35 -33.59 -5.58
CA SER A 252 -19.00 -34.23 -6.86
C SER A 252 -18.89 -35.75 -6.77
N LEU A 253 -18.50 -36.24 -5.61
CA LEU A 253 -18.30 -37.66 -5.34
C LEU A 253 -19.00 -38.04 -4.04
N PRO A 254 -20.35 -38.21 -4.05
CA PRO A 254 -21.09 -38.55 -2.86
C PRO A 254 -20.67 -39.91 -2.33
N ALA A 255 -20.47 -40.02 -1.03
CA ALA A 255 -20.13 -41.28 -0.40
C ALA A 255 -21.35 -42.20 -0.39
N ARG A 256 -21.14 -43.44 -0.81
CA ARG A 256 -22.13 -44.51 -0.76
C ARG A 256 -21.87 -45.36 0.45
N VAL A 257 -22.95 -45.80 1.11
CA VAL A 257 -22.87 -46.61 2.30
C VAL A 257 -23.64 -47.90 2.07
N ILE A 258 -22.99 -49.02 2.26
CA ILE A 258 -23.59 -50.35 2.24
C ILE A 258 -23.60 -50.86 3.66
N LEU A 259 -24.80 -51.09 4.22
CA LEU A 259 -24.96 -51.65 5.55
C LEU A 259 -25.40 -53.11 5.42
N GLY A 260 -24.82 -54.01 6.20
CA GLY A 260 -25.20 -55.41 6.30
C GLY A 260 -24.81 -56.32 5.12
N GLY A 261 -23.90 -55.87 4.25
CA GLY A 261 -23.38 -56.72 3.17
C GLY A 261 -22.14 -57.53 3.60
N ASP A 262 -21.86 -58.61 2.89
CA ASP A 262 -20.58 -59.31 3.02
C ASP A 262 -19.42 -58.40 2.60
N PRO A 263 -18.20 -58.58 3.16
CA PRO A 263 -17.04 -57.78 2.79
C PRO A 263 -16.80 -57.85 1.27
N LEU A 264 -16.50 -56.66 0.67
CA LEU A 264 -16.10 -56.64 -0.75
C LEU A 264 -14.76 -57.36 -0.91
N VAL A 265 -14.73 -58.39 -1.77
CA VAL A 265 -13.55 -59.19 -2.03
C VAL A 265 -13.22 -59.15 -3.53
N GLU A 266 -11.92 -59.16 -3.84
CA GLU A 266 -11.43 -59.37 -5.19
C GLU A 266 -11.04 -60.83 -5.38
N PRO A 267 -11.45 -61.51 -6.45
CA PRO A 267 -11.03 -62.88 -6.75
C PRO A 267 -9.54 -62.93 -7.09
N VAL A 268 -8.82 -63.84 -6.47
CA VAL A 268 -7.41 -64.10 -6.73
C VAL A 268 -7.32 -65.26 -7.74
N TYR A 269 -6.65 -65.05 -8.85
CA TYR A 269 -6.44 -66.02 -9.90
C TYR A 269 -5.01 -66.55 -9.86
N ASN A 270 -4.82 -67.85 -10.16
CA ASN A 270 -3.50 -68.45 -10.37
C ASN A 270 -2.97 -68.17 -11.79
N GLU A 271 -1.74 -68.58 -12.07
CA GLU A 271 -1.13 -68.40 -13.42
C GLU A 271 -1.90 -69.14 -14.51
N GLU A 272 -2.74 -70.11 -14.19
CA GLU A 272 -3.58 -70.88 -15.08
C GLU A 272 -5.00 -70.25 -15.28
N GLY A 273 -5.27 -69.10 -14.66
CA GLY A 273 -6.53 -68.36 -14.80
C GLY A 273 -7.69 -68.94 -13.93
N GLN A 274 -7.42 -69.81 -12.99
CA GLN A 274 -8.42 -70.39 -12.09
C GLN A 274 -8.51 -69.55 -10.81
N GLN A 275 -9.71 -69.29 -10.32
CA GLN A 275 -9.92 -68.57 -9.06
C GLN A 275 -9.46 -69.47 -7.90
N VAL A 276 -8.42 -69.04 -7.17
CA VAL A 276 -7.83 -69.82 -6.05
C VAL A 276 -8.17 -69.28 -4.69
N GLY A 277 -8.82 -68.10 -4.66
CA GLY A 277 -9.21 -67.47 -3.40
C GLY A 277 -9.88 -66.13 -3.58
N GLU A 278 -10.19 -65.50 -2.47
CA GLU A 278 -10.75 -64.14 -2.39
C GLU A 278 -9.90 -63.31 -1.44
N LYS A 279 -9.54 -62.08 -1.82
CA LYS A 279 -8.82 -61.11 -0.97
C LYS A 279 -9.73 -59.93 -0.71
N PRO A 280 -9.82 -59.46 0.56
CA PRO A 280 -10.56 -58.24 0.85
C PRO A 280 -9.99 -57.05 0.03
N ILE A 281 -10.85 -56.24 -0.53
CA ILE A 281 -10.44 -55.00 -1.24
C ILE A 281 -9.77 -54.08 -0.25
N GLU A 282 -8.58 -53.58 -0.61
CA GLU A 282 -7.80 -52.70 0.27
C GLU A 282 -8.59 -51.43 0.60
N LEU A 283 -8.50 -50.99 1.88
CA LEU A 283 -9.20 -49.78 2.38
C LEU A 283 -8.91 -48.55 1.55
N ASP A 284 -7.70 -48.40 1.02
CA ASP A 284 -7.32 -47.25 0.20
C ASP A 284 -8.11 -47.15 -1.11
N LYS A 285 -8.46 -48.31 -1.71
CA LYS A 285 -9.27 -48.38 -2.91
C LYS A 285 -10.74 -48.04 -2.60
N GLN A 286 -11.25 -48.55 -1.46
CA GLN A 286 -12.61 -48.19 -0.98
C GLN A 286 -12.74 -46.73 -0.64
N VAL A 287 -11.69 -46.15 -0.06
CA VAL A 287 -11.67 -44.67 0.26
C VAL A 287 -11.63 -43.83 -0.99
N LEU A 288 -10.90 -44.22 -2.03
CA LEU A 288 -10.87 -43.57 -3.32
C LEU A 288 -12.22 -43.60 -4.03
N GLU A 289 -12.93 -44.71 -3.95
CA GLU A 289 -14.27 -44.88 -4.52
C GLU A 289 -15.38 -44.36 -3.60
N ARG A 290 -15.02 -43.91 -2.37
CA ARG A 290 -15.95 -43.43 -1.32
C ARG A 290 -17.11 -44.37 -1.05
N ILE A 291 -16.84 -45.69 -1.08
CA ILE A 291 -17.77 -46.76 -0.70
C ILE A 291 -17.42 -47.22 0.71
N TYR A 292 -18.34 -47.00 1.64
CA TYR A 292 -18.19 -47.46 3.02
C TYR A 292 -19.09 -48.65 3.23
N GLN A 293 -18.53 -49.82 3.58
CA GLN A 293 -19.25 -51.03 3.87
C GLN A 293 -19.19 -51.37 5.35
N PHE A 294 -20.34 -51.64 5.94
CA PHE A 294 -20.48 -52.12 7.30
C PHE A 294 -21.18 -53.48 7.27
N THR A 295 -20.57 -54.52 7.85
CA THR A 295 -21.09 -55.86 7.89
C THR A 295 -22.22 -56.00 8.92
N GLY A 296 -23.27 -56.77 8.63
CA GLY A 296 -24.43 -57.00 9.53
C GLY A 296 -25.53 -57.80 8.83
N ASP A 297 -26.57 -58.17 9.58
CA ASP A 297 -27.61 -59.10 9.11
C ASP A 297 -28.66 -58.49 8.12
N ASN A 298 -28.71 -57.17 7.97
CA ASN A 298 -29.67 -56.51 7.07
C ASN A 298 -28.95 -55.59 6.09
N VAL A 299 -29.04 -55.94 4.79
CA VAL A 299 -28.47 -55.08 3.72
C VAL A 299 -29.30 -53.87 3.51
N ASN A 300 -28.74 -52.70 3.69
CA ASN A 300 -29.36 -51.43 3.38
C ASN A 300 -28.36 -50.53 2.61
N LEU A 301 -28.82 -49.93 1.52
CA LEU A 301 -28.05 -49.03 0.69
C LEU A 301 -28.44 -47.60 1.05
N GLY A 302 -27.45 -46.77 1.41
CA GLY A 302 -27.61 -45.36 1.71
C GLY A 302 -26.65 -44.51 0.92
N GLU A 303 -27.07 -43.30 0.64
CA GLU A 303 -26.22 -42.25 0.07
C GLU A 303 -26.32 -41.04 0.98
N TRP A 304 -25.19 -40.47 1.33
CA TRP A 304 -25.20 -39.21 2.05
C TRP A 304 -25.59 -38.08 1.10
N SER A 305 -26.64 -37.34 1.47
CA SER A 305 -27.07 -36.18 0.70
C SER A 305 -25.93 -35.16 0.61
N SER A 306 -25.72 -34.67 -0.61
CA SER A 306 -24.73 -33.60 -0.84
C SER A 306 -25.13 -32.32 -0.10
N SER A 307 -24.15 -31.59 0.39
CA SER A 307 -24.36 -30.30 1.02
C SER A 307 -24.97 -29.30 0.03
N ASN A 308 -25.85 -28.43 0.50
CA ASN A 308 -26.40 -27.35 -0.33
C ASN A 308 -25.32 -26.26 -0.55
N LEU A 309 -24.71 -26.23 -1.71
CA LEU A 309 -23.64 -25.30 -2.07
C LEU A 309 -24.14 -23.88 -2.30
N ASN A 310 -25.44 -23.70 -2.56
CA ASN A 310 -26.02 -22.39 -2.84
C ASN A 310 -25.96 -21.42 -1.64
N VAL A 311 -25.71 -21.90 -0.44
CA VAL A 311 -25.60 -21.05 0.76
C VAL A 311 -24.29 -20.24 0.81
N PHE A 312 -23.22 -20.67 0.11
CA PHE A 312 -21.93 -20.00 0.14
C PHE A 312 -21.89 -18.74 -0.71
N ILE A 313 -22.49 -18.76 -1.90
CA ILE A 313 -22.43 -17.65 -2.86
C ILE A 313 -23.03 -16.35 -2.29
N PRO A 314 -24.24 -16.35 -1.68
CA PRO A 314 -24.79 -15.14 -1.06
C PRO A 314 -23.92 -14.58 0.08
N VAL A 315 -23.17 -15.43 0.79
CA VAL A 315 -22.27 -14.99 1.85
C VAL A 315 -21.07 -14.25 1.26
N ILE A 316 -20.49 -14.76 0.18
CA ILE A 316 -19.38 -14.11 -0.53
C ILE A 316 -19.86 -12.77 -1.11
N GLU A 317 -20.99 -12.75 -1.82
CA GLU A 317 -21.56 -11.52 -2.38
C GLU A 317 -21.79 -10.47 -1.29
N LYS A 318 -22.33 -10.90 -0.13
CA LYS A 318 -22.57 -10.00 1.00
C LYS A 318 -21.29 -9.46 1.61
N ALA A 319 -20.25 -10.29 1.71
CA ALA A 319 -18.94 -9.85 2.16
C ALA A 319 -18.34 -8.80 1.22
N VAL A 320 -18.45 -9.01 -0.10
CA VAL A 320 -17.97 -8.03 -1.11
C VAL A 320 -18.78 -6.73 -1.07
N GLU A 321 -20.12 -6.81 -0.84
CA GLU A 321 -20.93 -5.61 -0.61
C GLU A 321 -20.48 -4.82 0.63
N HIS A 322 -20.09 -5.51 1.71
CA HIS A 322 -19.56 -4.87 2.92
C HIS A 322 -18.23 -4.20 2.63
N ILE A 323 -17.30 -4.86 1.90
CA ILE A 323 -16.05 -4.26 1.45
C ILE A 323 -16.34 -2.98 0.65
N ALA A 324 -17.27 -3.04 -0.30
CA ALA A 324 -17.67 -1.89 -1.11
C ALA A 324 -18.22 -0.72 -0.26
N ALA A 325 -19.05 -1.04 0.74
CA ALA A 325 -19.66 -0.06 1.62
C ALA A 325 -18.63 0.60 2.55
N GLU A 326 -17.75 -0.17 3.16
CA GLU A 326 -16.72 0.28 4.11
C GLU A 326 -15.69 1.17 3.43
N THR A 327 -15.22 0.76 2.26
CA THR A 327 -14.24 1.52 1.45
C THR A 327 -14.88 2.66 0.64
N ARG A 328 -16.22 2.75 0.64
CA ARG A 328 -16.98 3.67 -0.23
C ARG A 328 -16.66 3.49 -1.72
N THR A 329 -16.17 2.32 -2.09
CA THR A 329 -15.95 1.94 -3.49
C THR A 329 -17.32 1.67 -4.11
N PRO A 330 -17.65 2.24 -5.29
CA PRO A 330 -18.91 1.96 -5.94
C PRO A 330 -19.07 0.46 -6.22
N GLY A 331 -20.19 -0.15 -5.82
CA GLY A 331 -20.40 -1.60 -5.94
C GLY A 331 -20.21 -2.16 -7.36
N HIS A 332 -20.45 -1.35 -8.40
CA HIS A 332 -20.23 -1.75 -9.78
C HIS A 332 -18.76 -1.86 -10.21
N TYR A 333 -17.81 -1.42 -9.39
CA TYR A 333 -16.38 -1.68 -9.58
C TYR A 333 -15.98 -3.06 -9.05
N LEU A 334 -16.74 -3.57 -8.08
CA LEU A 334 -16.45 -4.84 -7.42
C LEU A 334 -17.37 -5.97 -7.93
N LEU A 335 -18.64 -5.67 -8.17
CA LEU A 335 -19.64 -6.66 -8.62
C LEU A 335 -20.12 -6.31 -10.02
N THR A 336 -19.96 -7.24 -10.95
CA THR A 336 -20.38 -7.12 -12.35
C THR A 336 -21.87 -7.29 -12.58
N ASN A 337 -22.70 -7.44 -11.54
CA ASN A 337 -24.15 -7.58 -11.69
C ASN A 337 -24.74 -6.33 -12.37
N ALA A 338 -24.86 -6.44 -13.67
CA ALA A 338 -25.18 -5.40 -14.63
C ALA A 338 -26.65 -4.89 -14.55
N GLU A 339 -27.41 -5.32 -13.58
CA GLU A 339 -28.82 -4.89 -13.42
C GLU A 339 -29.00 -3.59 -12.60
N VAL A 340 -27.96 -2.77 -12.49
CA VAL A 340 -28.15 -1.44 -11.88
C VAL A 340 -28.81 -0.53 -12.92
N PRO A 341 -30.07 -0.15 -12.75
CA PRO A 341 -30.76 0.73 -13.70
C PRO A 341 -29.93 1.99 -13.98
N ARG A 342 -29.80 2.39 -15.24
CA ARG A 342 -28.97 3.55 -15.68
C ARG A 342 -29.24 4.83 -14.90
N HIS A 343 -30.44 5.03 -14.39
CA HIS A 343 -30.78 6.19 -13.54
C HIS A 343 -30.15 6.14 -12.15
N ARG A 344 -29.92 4.95 -11.58
CA ARG A 344 -29.22 4.81 -10.29
C ARG A 344 -27.70 5.02 -10.42
N LEU A 345 -27.11 4.72 -11.59
CA LEU A 345 -25.70 5.00 -11.85
C LEU A 345 -25.40 6.50 -11.88
N ARG A 346 -26.30 7.33 -12.42
CA ARG A 346 -26.15 8.80 -12.40
C ARG A 346 -26.16 9.37 -10.96
N GLY A 347 -27.02 8.87 -10.09
CA GLY A 347 -27.08 9.31 -8.69
C GLY A 347 -25.93 8.83 -7.83
N ARG A 348 -25.35 7.65 -8.14
CA ARG A 348 -24.20 7.10 -7.39
C ARG A 348 -22.85 7.67 -7.83
N ARG A 349 -22.71 8.15 -9.07
CA ARG A 349 -21.50 8.83 -9.56
C ARG A 349 -21.19 10.15 -8.86
N SER A 350 -22.19 10.75 -8.19
CA SER A 350 -21.98 11.99 -7.44
C SER A 350 -21.47 11.79 -6.00
N ARG A 351 -21.54 10.56 -5.46
CA ARG A 351 -21.07 10.27 -4.08
C ARG A 351 -19.55 10.03 -3.89
N PRO A 352 -18.74 9.63 -4.90
CA PRO A 352 -17.30 9.47 -4.72
C PRO A 352 -16.51 10.76 -4.53
N ARG A 353 -17.16 11.93 -4.59
CA ARG A 353 -16.48 13.23 -4.44
C ARG A 353 -15.69 13.38 -3.13
N ILE A 354 -16.09 12.67 -2.08
CA ILE A 354 -15.42 12.79 -0.77
C ILE A 354 -14.10 12.02 -0.74
N GLN A 355 -14.02 10.89 -1.46
CA GLN A 355 -12.77 10.12 -1.58
C GLN A 355 -11.79 10.80 -2.56
N ASP A 356 -12.31 11.39 -3.65
CA ASP A 356 -11.53 12.17 -4.61
C ASP A 356 -10.88 13.41 -3.97
N HIS A 357 -11.52 14.04 -2.95
CA HIS A 357 -10.91 15.16 -2.23
C HIS A 357 -9.80 14.75 -1.28
N ARG A 358 -9.77 13.49 -0.83
CA ARG A 358 -8.74 13.01 0.09
C ARG A 358 -7.44 12.61 -0.60
N THR A 359 -7.54 12.12 -1.82
CA THR A 359 -6.36 11.79 -2.66
C THR A 359 -5.81 13.01 -3.41
N HIS A 360 -6.61 14.08 -3.58
CA HIS A 360 -6.22 15.29 -4.31
C HIS A 360 -5.59 16.40 -3.47
N GLN A 361 -5.32 16.18 -2.20
CA GLN A 361 -4.51 17.14 -1.42
C GLN A 361 -3.00 16.98 -1.71
N LEU A 362 -2.62 17.08 -2.98
CA LEU A 362 -1.45 17.86 -3.34
C LEU A 362 -1.79 19.30 -2.88
N PRO A 363 -0.90 19.98 -2.15
CA PRO A 363 -1.21 21.31 -1.64
C PRO A 363 -1.65 22.21 -2.80
N GLU A 364 -2.95 22.52 -2.85
CA GLU A 364 -3.41 23.67 -3.60
C GLU A 364 -2.71 24.87 -2.98
N ILE A 365 -1.80 25.47 -3.73
CA ILE A 365 -1.31 26.82 -3.45
C ILE A 365 -2.56 27.69 -3.39
N PRO A 366 -2.85 28.37 -2.27
CA PRO A 366 -4.05 29.16 -2.13
C PRO A 366 -4.12 30.17 -3.26
N HIS A 367 -5.16 30.08 -4.07
CA HIS A 367 -5.49 31.14 -5.01
C HIS A 367 -5.75 32.42 -4.21
N PRO A 368 -5.06 33.50 -4.48
CA PRO A 368 -5.40 34.82 -3.90
C PRO A 368 -6.66 35.35 -4.58
N ARG A 369 -7.81 34.71 -4.31
CA ARG A 369 -9.11 35.33 -4.63
C ARG A 369 -9.64 35.97 -3.37
N HIS A 370 -9.07 37.05 -2.96
CA HIS A 370 -9.75 38.08 -2.14
C HIS A 370 -8.85 39.28 -1.98
N LEU A 371 -8.78 40.11 -3.00
CA LEU A 371 -8.54 41.55 -2.87
C LEU A 371 -9.16 42.29 -4.08
N GLN A 372 -10.47 42.09 -4.25
CA GLN A 372 -11.27 43.09 -4.96
C GLN A 372 -12.12 43.84 -3.94
N HIS A 373 -11.48 44.59 -3.09
CA HIS A 373 -12.18 45.69 -2.44
C HIS A 373 -12.31 46.83 -3.45
N ARG A 374 -13.56 47.08 -3.81
CA ARG A 374 -14.02 48.29 -4.45
C ARG A 374 -13.59 49.49 -3.60
N HIS A 375 -12.57 50.23 -4.02
CA HIS A 375 -12.40 51.61 -3.63
C HIS A 375 -13.00 52.46 -4.72
N ALA A 376 -14.19 52.98 -4.42
CA ALA A 376 -14.78 54.11 -5.12
C ALA A 376 -13.85 55.33 -4.94
N LEU A 377 -13.43 55.88 -6.03
CA LEU A 377 -12.69 57.14 -6.09
C LEU A 377 -13.61 58.30 -5.66
N PRO A 378 -13.19 59.18 -4.74
CA PRO A 378 -13.78 60.52 -4.64
C PRO A 378 -13.08 61.46 -5.61
N LYS A 379 -13.92 62.27 -6.25
CA LYS A 379 -13.56 63.27 -7.23
C LYS A 379 -12.66 64.39 -6.67
N THR A 380 -11.71 64.78 -7.51
CA THR A 380 -10.89 65.96 -7.57
C THR A 380 -11.35 67.20 -6.80
N THR A 381 -10.41 67.77 -6.01
CA THR A 381 -10.28 69.18 -5.92
C THR A 381 -8.80 69.57 -5.97
N ARG A 382 -8.54 70.55 -6.86
CA ARG A 382 -7.27 71.10 -7.33
C ARG A 382 -6.87 72.25 -6.41
N THR A 383 -5.69 72.20 -5.74
CA THR A 383 -4.97 73.42 -5.33
C THR A 383 -3.45 73.20 -5.23
N ARG A 384 -2.82 74.04 -5.91
CA ARG A 384 -1.47 74.65 -6.05
C ARG A 384 -0.40 74.28 -4.97
N ARG A 385 0.79 73.96 -5.55
CA ARG A 385 2.16 74.46 -5.29
C ARG A 385 2.58 74.73 -3.85
N THR A 386 3.70 74.04 -3.41
CA THR A 386 4.98 74.75 -3.13
C THR A 386 6.11 73.72 -2.86
N SER A 387 7.24 74.08 -3.44
CA SER A 387 8.64 73.71 -3.32
C SER A 387 9.17 73.00 -2.03
N SER A 388 9.93 71.93 -2.29
CA SER A 388 11.22 71.39 -1.70
C SER A 388 11.75 72.04 -0.38
N PRO A 389 12.73 71.40 0.39
CA PRO A 389 13.82 70.58 -0.08
C PRO A 389 14.18 69.40 0.86
N THR A 390 15.04 68.52 0.36
CA THR A 390 15.86 67.52 1.06
C THR A 390 16.71 68.11 2.20
N PRO A 391 17.08 67.29 3.18
CA PRO A 391 18.52 67.20 3.44
C PRO A 391 19.04 65.74 3.59
N ARG A 392 20.31 65.66 3.19
CA ARG A 392 21.26 64.57 3.34
C ARG A 392 21.79 64.46 4.76
N CYS A 393 22.55 63.35 4.93
CA CYS A 393 23.63 63.09 5.88
C CYS A 393 23.21 62.57 7.26
N SER A 394 23.88 61.65 7.85
CA SER A 394 25.20 61.01 7.77
C SER A 394 25.41 60.20 9.03
N SER A 395 26.11 59.08 8.83
CA SER A 395 27.20 58.54 9.68
C SER A 395 26.99 58.08 11.10
N ARG A 396 27.18 56.76 11.19
CA ARG A 396 28.11 55.97 12.03
C ARG A 396 28.01 55.90 13.58
N PRO A 397 28.71 54.95 14.16
CA PRO A 397 28.18 54.10 15.24
C PRO A 397 28.80 54.41 16.61
N ARG A 398 28.26 53.87 17.68
CA ARG A 398 28.97 53.75 18.97
C ARG A 398 28.65 52.43 19.69
N SER A 399 29.71 51.66 19.83
CA SER A 399 29.93 50.61 20.80
C SER A 399 29.85 51.18 22.22
N ILE A 400 29.45 50.31 23.20
CA ILE A 400 29.88 50.25 24.62
C ILE A 400 29.14 49.02 25.14
N ALA A 401 29.75 47.86 25.37
CA ALA A 401 30.60 47.43 26.45
C ALA A 401 29.90 47.28 27.81
N ALA A 402 29.77 46.01 28.21
CA ALA A 402 30.09 45.37 29.47
C ALA A 402 29.37 45.76 30.80
N ARG A 403 29.10 44.67 31.50
CA ARG A 403 28.99 44.35 32.95
C ARG A 403 27.56 44.01 33.40
N ARG A 404 27.34 42.89 33.89
CA ARG A 404 27.81 41.85 34.84
C ARG A 404 27.08 40.54 34.56
#